data_2c587bb86146164fe05437847824b579
#
_entry.id   2c587bb86146164fe05437847824b579
#
_cell.length_a   1.000
_cell.length_b   1.000
_cell.length_c   1.000
_cell.angle_alpha   90.00
_cell.angle_beta   90.00
_cell.angle_gamma   90.00
#
_symmetry.space_group_name_H-M   'P 1'
#
loop_
_entity.id
_entity.type
_entity.pdbx_description
1 polymer ?
#
loop_
_entity_poly.entity_id
_entity_poly.type
_entity_poly.pdbx_seq_one_letter_code
_entity_poly.pdbx_strand_id
1 'polypeptide(L)' 'MDHHENLPFPEPPHRSAAPRTLDTHIRVSDADRETVSRRLSRAVAEGRLTLTEFDTRLQRLYRAETRGELADIVSDLP' A
#
# COMPACT_ATOMS: atom_id res chain seq x y z
N MET A 1 16.80 34.46 -25.56
CA MET A 1 16.65 34.02 -25.06
C MET A 1 16.43 33.32 -24.47
N ASP A 2 16.26 33.27 -24.26
CA ASP A 2 16.04 32.62 -23.58
C ASP A 2 15.70 31.88 -22.95
N HIS A 3 15.59 31.84 -22.81
CA HIS A 3 15.23 31.21 -22.13
C HIS A 3 14.91 30.35 -21.60
N HIS A 4 14.84 30.35 -21.64
CA HIS A 4 14.54 29.58 -21.16
C HIS A 4 14.19 28.92 -20.73
N GLU A 5 14.13 29.05 -20.81
CA GLU A 5 13.79 28.50 -20.36
C GLU A 5 13.46 27.85 -19.92
N ASN A 6 13.44 27.93 -19.92
CA ASN A 6 13.15 27.33 -19.37
C ASN A 6 12.75 26.66 -18.87
N LEU A 7 12.45 26.52 -18.62
CA LEU A 7 11.99 25.96 -18.00
C LEU A 7 11.58 25.28 -17.64
N PRO A 8 11.36 25.00 -17.28
CA PRO A 8 10.98 24.38 -16.90
C PRO A 8 10.33 23.81 -16.42
N PHE A 9 9.98 23.20 -16.10
CA PHE A 9 9.24 22.63 -15.67
C PHE A 9 9.45 22.02 -14.86
N PRO A 10 9.03 21.81 -14.40
CA PRO A 10 9.10 21.36 -13.46
C PRO A 10 9.06 20.21 -13.18
N GLU A 11 9.30 19.85 -12.72
CA GLU A 11 9.33 18.76 -12.41
C GLU A 11 8.63 18.30 -11.53
N PRO A 12 8.35 17.65 -11.50
CA PRO A 12 7.62 17.01 -10.78
C PRO A 12 7.97 16.74 -9.62
N PRO A 13 7.90 16.80 -9.13
CA PRO A 13 8.29 16.56 -8.18
C PRO A 13 8.14 15.81 -7.40
N HIS A 14 8.25 15.75 -7.15
CA HIS A 14 8.33 15.09 -6.43
C HIS A 14 7.45 14.67 -5.71
N ARG A 15 6.70 14.43 -6.05
CA ARG A 15 5.95 13.77 -5.54
C ARG A 15 6.40 12.77 -4.80
N SER A 16 7.17 12.18 -5.18
CA SER A 16 7.84 11.14 -4.47
C SER A 16 8.31 11.61 -3.11
N ALA A 17 8.39 12.90 -2.95
CA ALA A 17 8.79 13.47 -1.68
C ALA A 17 7.67 13.47 -0.66
N ALA A 18 6.47 13.08 -1.05
CA ALA A 18 5.34 13.08 -0.12
C ALA A 18 5.64 12.16 1.07
N PRO A 19 5.46 12.63 2.28
CA PRO A 19 5.71 11.80 3.45
C PRO A 19 4.81 10.58 3.45
N ARG A 20 5.42 9.44 3.73
CA ARG A 20 4.65 8.22 3.81
C ARG A 20 3.64 8.24 4.92
N THR A 21 3.91 8.99 5.97
CA THR A 21 2.98 9.09 7.09
C THR A 21 1.64 9.62 6.65
N LEU A 22 1.58 10.47 5.60
CA LEU A 22 0.31 10.95 5.09
C LEU A 22 -0.49 9.83 4.46
N ASP A 23 0.21 8.89 3.78
CA ASP A 23 -0.46 7.76 3.16
C ASP A 23 -1.08 6.82 4.19
N THR A 24 -0.46 6.69 5.36
CA THR A 24 -0.96 5.77 6.37
C THR A 24 -2.31 6.19 6.94
N HIS A 25 -2.66 7.47 6.80
CA HIS A 25 -3.94 7.98 7.31
C HIS A 25 -5.04 7.95 6.27
N ILE A 26 -4.72 7.60 5.02
CA ILE A 26 -5.73 7.53 3.98
C ILE A 26 -6.66 6.36 4.27
N ARG A 27 -7.95 6.60 4.11
CA ARG A 27 -8.94 5.57 4.36
C ARG A 27 -8.85 4.50 3.29
N VAL A 28 -9.10 3.27 3.72
CA VAL A 28 -9.01 2.10 2.84
C VAL A 28 -10.12 2.14 1.80
N SER A 29 -9.74 1.91 0.55
CA SER A 29 -10.71 1.72 -0.53
C SER A 29 -10.90 0.22 -0.78
N ASP A 30 -11.94 -0.10 -1.56
CA ASP A 30 -12.13 -1.49 -1.97
C ASP A 30 -10.96 -2.02 -2.77
N ALA A 31 -10.37 -1.16 -3.61
CA ALA A 31 -9.19 -1.54 -4.38
C ALA A 31 -7.99 -1.83 -3.49
N ASP A 32 -7.82 -1.05 -2.42
CA ASP A 32 -6.76 -1.29 -1.46
C ASP A 32 -6.93 -2.65 -0.80
N ARG A 33 -8.15 -2.98 -0.38
CA ARG A 33 -8.42 -4.26 0.26
C ARG A 33 -8.15 -5.41 -0.69
N GLU A 34 -8.52 -5.24 -1.94
CA GLU A 34 -8.34 -6.30 -2.92
C GLU A 34 -6.86 -6.55 -3.18
N THR A 35 -6.06 -5.50 -3.24
CA THR A 35 -4.62 -5.63 -3.43
C THR A 35 -4.01 -6.44 -2.29
N VAL A 36 -4.38 -6.13 -1.05
CA VAL A 36 -3.84 -6.86 0.10
C VAL A 36 -4.35 -8.29 0.12
N SER A 37 -5.61 -8.50 -0.22
CA SER A 37 -6.17 -9.84 -0.28
C SER A 37 -5.40 -10.73 -1.24
N ARG A 38 -5.02 -10.18 -2.42
CA ARG A 38 -4.23 -10.94 -3.39
C ARG A 38 -2.85 -11.27 -2.83
N ARG A 39 -2.23 -10.34 -2.11
CA ARG A 39 -0.94 -10.60 -1.50
C ARG A 39 -1.03 -11.72 -0.46
N LEU A 40 -2.10 -11.73 0.33
CA LEU A 40 -2.30 -12.80 1.30
C LEU A 40 -2.51 -14.14 0.63
N SER A 41 -3.28 -14.18 -0.46
CA SER A 41 -3.48 -15.42 -1.21
C SER A 41 -2.17 -15.93 -1.78
N ARG A 42 -1.36 -15.03 -2.31
CA ARG A 42 -0.05 -15.44 -2.84
C ARG A 42 0.83 -15.99 -1.74
N ALA A 43 0.78 -15.38 -0.56
CA ALA A 43 1.60 -15.86 0.56
C ALA A 43 1.22 -17.28 0.96
N VAL A 44 -0.07 -17.61 0.91
CA VAL A 44 -0.50 -18.97 1.15
C VAL A 44 0.05 -19.92 0.08
N ALA A 45 -0.10 -19.50 -1.18
CA ALA A 45 0.37 -20.32 -2.30
C ALA A 45 1.87 -20.57 -2.23
N GLU A 46 2.63 -19.61 -1.71
CA GLU A 46 4.08 -19.71 -1.59
C GLU A 46 4.51 -20.38 -0.27
N GLY A 47 3.56 -20.81 0.54
CA GLY A 47 3.89 -21.46 1.79
C GLY A 47 4.36 -20.52 2.89
N ARG A 48 4.14 -19.22 2.76
CA ARG A 48 4.55 -18.26 3.78
C ARG A 48 3.52 -18.08 4.88
N LEU A 49 2.28 -18.42 4.60
CA LEU A 49 1.18 -18.37 5.56
C LEU A 49 0.45 -19.71 5.56
N THR A 50 0.02 -20.12 6.73
CA THR A 50 -0.92 -21.23 6.84
C THR A 50 -2.31 -20.70 6.53
N LEU A 51 -3.26 -21.62 6.28
CA LEU A 51 -4.65 -21.21 6.04
C LEU A 51 -5.24 -20.54 7.27
N THR A 52 -4.86 -20.98 8.46
CA THR A 52 -5.34 -20.35 9.69
C THR A 52 -4.84 -18.92 9.80
N GLU A 53 -3.56 -18.71 9.50
CA GLU A 53 -2.99 -17.37 9.51
C GLU A 53 -3.65 -16.49 8.46
N PHE A 54 -3.89 -17.05 7.29
CA PHE A 54 -4.56 -16.33 6.20
C PHE A 54 -5.94 -15.86 6.66
N ASP A 55 -6.70 -16.74 7.26
CA ASP A 55 -8.06 -16.41 7.72
C ASP A 55 -8.03 -15.30 8.76
N THR A 56 -7.12 -15.38 9.72
CA THR A 56 -6.97 -14.37 10.75
C THR A 56 -6.64 -13.00 10.12
N ARG A 57 -5.75 -12.99 9.14
CA ARG A 57 -5.36 -11.74 8.50
C ARG A 57 -6.46 -11.18 7.62
N LEU A 58 -7.27 -12.04 7.01
CA LEU A 58 -8.44 -11.57 6.26
C LEU A 58 -9.41 -10.85 7.18
N GLN A 59 -9.62 -11.36 8.40
CA GLN A 59 -10.50 -10.69 9.34
C GLN A 59 -9.96 -9.32 9.70
N ARG A 60 -8.65 -9.20 9.89
CA ARG A 60 -8.04 -7.90 10.15
C ARG A 60 -8.21 -6.97 8.95
N LEU A 61 -8.09 -7.52 7.75
CA LEU A 61 -8.24 -6.74 6.52
C LEU A 61 -9.62 -6.10 6.43
N TYR A 62 -10.65 -6.86 6.77
CA TYR A 62 -12.01 -6.35 6.69
C TYR A 62 -12.33 -5.32 7.77
N ARG A 63 -11.55 -5.29 8.85
CA ARG A 63 -11.73 -4.31 9.91
C ARG A 63 -10.85 -3.08 9.74
N ALA A 64 -9.86 -3.15 8.87
CA ALA A 64 -8.93 -2.05 8.68
C ALA A 64 -9.64 -0.82 8.15
N GLU A 65 -9.28 0.34 8.66
CA GLU A 65 -9.89 1.60 8.26
C GLU A 65 -8.93 2.50 7.51
N THR A 66 -7.63 2.27 7.65
CA THR A 66 -6.62 3.09 6.99
C THR A 66 -5.62 2.22 6.26
N ARG A 67 -4.91 2.83 5.30
CA ARG A 67 -3.85 2.14 4.57
C ARG A 67 -2.73 1.70 5.49
N GLY A 68 -2.48 2.46 6.57
CA GLY A 68 -1.47 2.06 7.54
C GLY A 68 -1.81 0.73 8.18
N GLU A 69 -3.08 0.54 8.52
CA GLU A 69 -3.51 -0.72 9.10
C GLU A 69 -3.40 -1.87 8.11
N LEU A 70 -3.70 -1.61 6.84
CA LEU A 70 -3.52 -2.63 5.81
C LEU A 70 -2.05 -3.00 5.65
N ALA A 71 -1.17 -2.00 5.66
CA ALA A 71 0.27 -2.25 5.52
C ALA A 71 0.77 -3.15 6.64
N ASP A 72 0.26 -2.96 7.86
CA ASP A 72 0.67 -3.77 8.99
C ASP A 72 0.31 -5.24 8.82
N ILE A 73 -0.80 -5.50 8.13
CA ILE A 73 -1.27 -6.88 7.95
C ILE A 73 -0.28 -7.70 7.13
N VAL A 74 0.46 -7.05 6.23
CA VAL A 74 1.37 -7.74 5.32
C VAL A 74 2.82 -7.32 5.49
N SER A 75 3.14 -6.66 6.61
CA SER A 75 4.47 -6.08 6.81
C SER A 75 5.58 -7.11 6.87
N ASP A 76 5.26 -8.36 7.20
CA ASP A 76 6.23 -9.44 7.27
C ASP A 76 6.29 -10.27 5.98
N LEU A 77 5.58 -9.86 4.94
CA LEU A 77 5.52 -10.57 3.67
C LEU A 77 6.24 -9.77 2.59
N PRO A 78 6.88 -10.46 1.64
CA PRO A 78 7.55 -9.78 0.52
C PRO A 78 6.57 -9.17 -0.47
#